data_8eac3e77b5b68a58e61851f5f3c8da02
#
_entry.id   8eac3e77b5b68a58e61851f5f3c8da02
#
_cell.length_a   1.000
_cell.length_b   1.000
_cell.length_c   1.000
_cell.angle_alpha   90.00
_cell.angle_beta   90.00
_cell.angle_gamma   90.00
#
_symmetry.space_group_name_H-M   'P 1'
#
loop_
_entity.id
_entity.type
_entity.pdbx_description
1 polymer ?
#
loop_
_entity_poly.entity_id
_entity_poly.type
_entity_poly.pdbx_seq_one_letter_code
_entity_poly.pdbx_strand_id
1 'polypeptide(L)'
;MFKFNLQFTTPYYGANGVQDYVDGYTHDGEYILIAEDGANDLQNYPVHYVNGRIWVNNHAHVLQGKTGIADTKFLSYAFSQIDISSLLVGGGRAKLNADVLMKLDLLLPEHKEQEKLGNYFSHIDSLIPLHQRKLDQLKKLKKYFLQNMFPAKGEKVPRIRLKGYTDEWKECKLKDIYGNIGNAFVGTATPYYTSNGHFYLESNNVKDGQINREIEVFINDEFYEKQKDKWLHTGDIVMVQSGHVGHTAVIPSELDKTAAHALIMFRQPKIKVDPYFLNYQFQTDKSKKSFNSITVGNTIEHILASSMKEYIVDMPSYIEQQSISHYFKEIDCLINFQQRKLGELQSLKKYMLQNMFI
;
A
#
# COMPACT_ATOMS: atom_id res chain seq x y z
N MET A 1 12.74 -29.83 -34.14
CA MET A 1 11.29 -29.93 -33.95
C MET A 1 10.85 -28.74 -33.13
N PHE A 2 10.46 -27.65 -33.79
CA PHE A 2 10.01 -26.41 -33.09
C PHE A 2 8.61 -26.70 -32.58
N LYS A 3 8.45 -26.73 -31.23
CA LYS A 3 7.14 -26.66 -30.60
C LYS A 3 6.66 -25.21 -30.77
N PHE A 4 5.72 -25.01 -31.69
CA PHE A 4 4.89 -23.82 -31.70
C PHE A 4 4.05 -23.88 -30.41
N ASN A 5 4.38 -23.08 -29.42
CA ASN A 5 3.44 -22.74 -28.33
C ASN A 5 2.32 -21.94 -29.00
N LEU A 6 1.24 -22.60 -29.37
CA LEU A 6 -0.03 -21.93 -29.67
C LEU A 6 -0.46 -21.27 -28.37
N GLN A 7 -0.27 -19.97 -28.29
CA GLN A 7 -0.72 -19.17 -27.16
C GLN A 7 -2.22 -18.94 -27.41
N PHE A 8 -3.06 -19.71 -26.74
CA PHE A 8 -4.51 -19.50 -26.75
C PHE A 8 -4.80 -18.09 -26.25
N THR A 9 -5.66 -17.36 -26.95
CA THR A 9 -5.89 -15.91 -26.71
C THR A 9 -7.29 -15.58 -26.27
N THR A 10 -8.26 -16.49 -26.43
CA THR A 10 -9.64 -16.28 -26.01
C THR A 10 -9.79 -16.60 -24.54
N PRO A 11 -10.18 -15.63 -23.70
CA PRO A 11 -10.40 -15.87 -22.27
C PRO A 11 -11.56 -16.81 -22.04
N TYR A 12 -11.33 -17.83 -21.19
CA TYR A 12 -12.29 -18.83 -20.77
C TYR A 12 -12.88 -18.42 -19.42
N TYR A 13 -14.17 -18.12 -19.40
CA TYR A 13 -14.89 -17.63 -18.22
C TYR A 13 -15.67 -18.74 -17.53
N GLY A 14 -15.58 -18.76 -16.21
CA GLY A 14 -16.49 -19.49 -15.31
C GLY A 14 -17.21 -18.52 -14.39
N ALA A 15 -17.81 -19.06 -13.31
CA ALA A 15 -18.57 -18.29 -12.33
C ALA A 15 -17.84 -17.08 -11.74
N ASN A 16 -16.51 -17.17 -11.55
CA ASN A 16 -15.71 -16.18 -10.83
C ASN A 16 -14.73 -15.41 -11.75
N GLY A 17 -15.04 -15.31 -13.06
CA GLY A 17 -14.21 -14.62 -14.04
C GLY A 17 -13.34 -15.55 -14.88
N VAL A 18 -12.23 -15.02 -15.41
CA VAL A 18 -11.32 -15.77 -16.28
C VAL A 18 -10.64 -16.90 -15.50
N GLN A 19 -10.76 -18.13 -16.01
CA GLN A 19 -10.13 -19.34 -15.46
C GLN A 19 -8.94 -19.82 -16.28
N ASP A 20 -8.99 -19.63 -17.61
CA ASP A 20 -7.96 -20.08 -18.55
C ASP A 20 -8.07 -19.32 -19.88
N TYR A 21 -7.24 -19.68 -20.85
CA TYR A 21 -7.31 -19.20 -22.23
C TYR A 21 -7.40 -20.40 -23.17
N VAL A 22 -8.30 -20.31 -24.18
CA VAL A 22 -8.64 -21.40 -25.09
C VAL A 22 -8.57 -20.97 -26.56
N ASP A 23 -8.66 -21.94 -27.45
CA ASP A 23 -8.88 -21.71 -28.88
C ASP A 23 -10.38 -21.68 -29.19
N GLY A 24 -10.78 -20.85 -30.16
CA GLY A 24 -12.19 -20.63 -30.50
C GLY A 24 -12.90 -19.71 -29.49
N TYR A 25 -14.20 -19.55 -29.63
CA TYR A 25 -15.05 -18.71 -28.78
C TYR A 25 -16.52 -19.18 -28.82
N THR A 26 -17.27 -18.90 -27.75
CA THR A 26 -18.72 -19.09 -27.71
C THR A 26 -19.49 -17.83 -28.02
N HIS A 27 -18.93 -16.66 -27.71
CA HIS A 27 -19.57 -15.36 -27.88
C HIS A 27 -18.57 -14.32 -28.41
N ASP A 28 -19.05 -13.40 -29.25
CA ASP A 28 -18.24 -12.25 -29.78
C ASP A 28 -19.13 -10.99 -29.72
N GLY A 29 -18.72 -10.02 -28.88
CA GLY A 29 -19.48 -8.78 -28.62
C GLY A 29 -19.44 -8.36 -27.16
N GLU A 30 -20.40 -7.51 -26.78
CA GLU A 30 -20.51 -6.99 -25.40
C GLU A 30 -21.54 -7.80 -24.61
N TYR A 31 -21.13 -8.35 -23.47
CA TYR A 31 -21.98 -9.19 -22.61
C TYR A 31 -21.73 -8.89 -21.12
N ILE A 32 -22.72 -9.30 -20.32
CA ILE A 32 -22.60 -9.37 -18.86
C ILE A 32 -22.59 -10.85 -18.48
N LEU A 33 -21.59 -11.25 -17.71
CA LEU A 33 -21.53 -12.58 -17.14
C LEU A 33 -21.91 -12.49 -15.66
N ILE A 34 -22.91 -13.25 -15.25
CA ILE A 34 -23.36 -13.34 -13.85
C ILE A 34 -23.20 -14.79 -13.44
N ALA A 35 -22.56 -15.07 -12.31
CA ALA A 35 -22.38 -16.43 -11.82
C ALA A 35 -23.75 -17.15 -11.71
N GLU A 36 -23.85 -18.37 -12.25
CA GLU A 36 -25.02 -19.22 -12.08
C GLU A 36 -24.92 -20.03 -10.78
N ASP A 37 -23.76 -20.67 -10.58
CA ASP A 37 -23.45 -21.43 -9.37
C ASP A 37 -21.95 -21.32 -9.03
N GLY A 38 -21.58 -21.68 -7.79
CA GLY A 38 -20.17 -21.70 -7.39
C GLY A 38 -19.52 -20.31 -7.24
N ALA A 39 -20.33 -19.27 -7.03
CA ALA A 39 -19.81 -17.94 -6.67
C ALA A 39 -18.97 -18.02 -5.39
N ASN A 40 -17.80 -17.41 -5.39
CA ASN A 40 -16.86 -17.40 -4.27
C ASN A 40 -17.13 -16.27 -3.26
N ASP A 41 -17.90 -15.26 -3.64
CA ASP A 41 -18.32 -14.15 -2.79
C ASP A 41 -19.82 -13.92 -2.98
N LEU A 42 -20.59 -14.12 -1.92
CA LEU A 42 -22.05 -13.95 -1.96
C LEU A 42 -22.47 -12.50 -1.62
N GLN A 43 -21.60 -11.72 -1.01
CA GLN A 43 -21.86 -10.31 -0.71
C GLN A 43 -21.52 -9.41 -1.91
N ASN A 44 -20.39 -9.69 -2.58
CA ASN A 44 -20.00 -9.04 -3.83
C ASN A 44 -20.16 -10.07 -4.95
N TYR A 45 -21.41 -10.34 -5.33
CA TYR A 45 -21.71 -11.40 -6.27
C TYR A 45 -21.01 -11.20 -7.63
N PRO A 46 -20.40 -12.25 -8.21
CA PRO A 46 -19.60 -12.11 -9.44
C PRO A 46 -20.47 -11.66 -10.63
N VAL A 47 -20.26 -10.42 -11.05
CA VAL A 47 -20.82 -9.79 -12.25
C VAL A 47 -19.68 -9.21 -13.07
N HIS A 48 -19.54 -9.65 -14.31
CA HIS A 48 -18.44 -9.21 -15.18
C HIS A 48 -18.97 -8.63 -16.49
N TYR A 49 -18.59 -7.40 -16.83
CA TYR A 49 -18.71 -6.89 -18.19
C TYR A 49 -17.55 -7.43 -19.04
N VAL A 50 -17.88 -7.92 -20.22
CA VAL A 50 -16.91 -8.47 -21.18
C VAL A 50 -17.18 -7.89 -22.58
N ASN A 51 -16.11 -7.73 -23.37
CA ASN A 51 -16.21 -7.24 -24.73
C ASN A 51 -15.20 -7.97 -25.62
N GLY A 52 -15.66 -8.44 -26.79
CA GLY A 52 -14.87 -9.21 -27.76
C GLY A 52 -15.14 -10.70 -27.65
N ARG A 53 -14.17 -11.51 -28.13
CA ARG A 53 -14.28 -12.97 -28.15
C ARG A 53 -14.05 -13.56 -26.80
N ILE A 54 -14.99 -14.34 -26.33
CA ILE A 54 -14.95 -15.04 -25.04
C ILE A 54 -15.47 -16.46 -25.19
N TRP A 55 -14.98 -17.34 -24.34
CA TRP A 55 -15.56 -18.65 -24.11
C TRP A 55 -16.19 -18.69 -22.72
N VAL A 56 -17.47 -18.99 -22.62
CA VAL A 56 -18.19 -19.06 -21.35
C VAL A 56 -18.64 -20.48 -21.08
N ASN A 57 -18.35 -20.98 -19.88
CA ASN A 57 -18.83 -22.31 -19.46
C ASN A 57 -20.26 -22.23 -18.89
N ASN A 58 -20.79 -23.38 -18.45
CA ASN A 58 -22.15 -23.53 -17.93
C ASN A 58 -22.34 -23.02 -16.47
N HIS A 59 -21.36 -22.34 -15.88
CA HIS A 59 -21.44 -21.79 -14.52
C HIS A 59 -21.68 -20.29 -14.48
N ALA A 60 -21.96 -19.69 -15.63
CA ALA A 60 -22.30 -18.27 -15.73
C ALA A 60 -23.46 -18.04 -16.72
N HIS A 61 -24.41 -17.20 -16.33
CA HIS A 61 -25.40 -16.62 -17.23
C HIS A 61 -24.75 -15.58 -18.13
N VAL A 62 -25.15 -15.54 -19.41
CA VAL A 62 -24.69 -14.55 -20.39
C VAL A 62 -25.88 -13.65 -20.75
N LEU A 63 -25.78 -12.36 -20.45
CA LEU A 63 -26.80 -11.38 -20.74
C LEU A 63 -26.26 -10.28 -21.66
N GLN A 64 -27.18 -9.66 -22.38
CA GLN A 64 -26.90 -8.51 -23.22
C GLN A 64 -28.03 -7.50 -23.12
N GLY A 65 -27.71 -6.22 -23.09
CA GLY A 65 -28.71 -5.16 -23.14
C GLY A 65 -29.49 -5.19 -24.45
N LYS A 66 -30.80 -4.99 -24.38
CA LYS A 66 -31.65 -4.89 -25.56
C LYS A 66 -31.38 -3.58 -26.28
N THR A 67 -30.97 -3.68 -27.53
CA THR A 67 -30.60 -2.52 -28.37
C THR A 67 -31.63 -1.39 -28.32
N GLY A 68 -31.17 -0.18 -28.06
CA GLY A 68 -31.99 1.03 -27.95
C GLY A 68 -32.82 1.16 -26.66
N ILE A 69 -32.77 0.17 -25.76
CA ILE A 69 -33.47 0.18 -24.46
C ILE A 69 -32.48 0.16 -23.31
N ALA A 70 -31.51 -0.75 -23.35
CA ALA A 70 -30.58 -0.95 -22.24
C ALA A 70 -29.14 -1.04 -22.74
N ASP A 71 -28.26 -0.24 -22.15
CA ASP A 71 -26.81 -0.30 -22.39
C ASP A 71 -26.19 -1.43 -21.57
N THR A 72 -25.49 -2.35 -22.25
CA THR A 72 -24.89 -3.55 -21.61
C THR A 72 -23.90 -3.21 -20.51
N LYS A 73 -23.11 -2.17 -20.74
CA LYS A 73 -22.09 -1.73 -19.77
C LYS A 73 -22.72 -1.13 -18.51
N PHE A 74 -23.74 -0.25 -18.69
CA PHE A 74 -24.53 0.29 -17.59
C PHE A 74 -25.19 -0.83 -16.77
N LEU A 75 -25.85 -1.77 -17.45
CA LEU A 75 -26.51 -2.91 -16.78
C LEU A 75 -25.51 -3.73 -15.94
N SER A 76 -24.27 -3.89 -16.37
CA SER A 76 -23.27 -4.62 -15.56
C SER A 76 -23.04 -3.96 -14.20
N TYR A 77 -23.00 -2.64 -14.15
CA TYR A 77 -22.90 -1.89 -12.90
C TYR A 77 -24.19 -1.94 -12.09
N ALA A 78 -25.35 -1.85 -12.72
CA ALA A 78 -26.64 -1.99 -12.05
C ALA A 78 -26.77 -3.35 -11.36
N PHE A 79 -26.47 -4.45 -12.06
CA PHE A 79 -26.47 -5.80 -11.49
C PHE A 79 -25.49 -5.97 -10.33
N SER A 80 -24.35 -5.29 -10.38
CA SER A 80 -23.36 -5.34 -9.28
C SER A 80 -23.84 -4.68 -7.97
N GLN A 81 -24.94 -3.92 -8.01
CA GLN A 81 -25.52 -3.27 -6.82
C GLN A 81 -26.75 -4.04 -6.27
N ILE A 82 -27.20 -5.09 -6.94
CA ILE A 82 -28.33 -5.91 -6.48
C ILE A 82 -27.84 -6.92 -5.43
N ASP A 83 -28.59 -7.06 -4.36
CA ASP A 83 -28.39 -8.17 -3.42
C ASP A 83 -28.89 -9.48 -4.04
N ILE A 84 -28.02 -10.11 -4.82
CA ILE A 84 -28.29 -11.40 -5.46
C ILE A 84 -28.34 -12.53 -4.42
N SER A 85 -27.75 -12.38 -3.26
CA SER A 85 -27.68 -13.41 -2.23
C SER A 85 -29.10 -13.85 -1.77
N SER A 86 -30.02 -12.91 -1.73
CA SER A 86 -31.45 -13.16 -1.38
C SER A 86 -32.20 -13.93 -2.45
N LEU A 87 -31.69 -14.02 -3.66
CA LEU A 87 -32.30 -14.67 -4.82
C LEU A 87 -31.80 -16.10 -5.06
N LEU A 88 -30.81 -16.51 -4.33
CA LEU A 88 -30.16 -17.81 -4.50
C LEU A 88 -31.01 -18.93 -3.92
N VAL A 89 -31.00 -20.07 -4.60
CA VAL A 89 -31.65 -21.29 -4.13
C VAL A 89 -30.62 -22.39 -3.86
N GLY A 90 -30.94 -23.30 -2.92
CA GLY A 90 -30.06 -24.40 -2.54
C GLY A 90 -29.27 -24.14 -1.27
N GLY A 91 -28.77 -25.20 -0.64
CA GLY A 91 -27.99 -25.13 0.60
C GLY A 91 -26.50 -24.96 0.37
N GLY A 92 -25.69 -26.03 0.43
CA GLY A 92 -24.24 -25.97 0.38
C GLY A 92 -23.62 -25.47 -0.95
N ARG A 93 -24.42 -25.46 -2.04
CA ARG A 93 -24.03 -24.85 -3.33
C ARG A 93 -25.19 -23.98 -3.81
N ALA A 94 -25.12 -22.72 -3.48
CA ALA A 94 -26.12 -21.73 -3.86
C ALA A 94 -26.11 -21.51 -5.39
N LYS A 95 -27.31 -21.42 -6.00
CA LYS A 95 -27.50 -21.27 -7.43
C LYS A 95 -28.45 -20.12 -7.74
N LEU A 96 -28.11 -19.29 -8.70
CA LEU A 96 -28.99 -18.29 -9.29
C LEU A 96 -29.72 -18.92 -10.50
N ASN A 97 -31.02 -19.09 -10.42
CA ASN A 97 -31.78 -19.59 -11.55
C ASN A 97 -32.08 -18.51 -12.58
N ALA A 98 -31.97 -18.85 -13.88
CA ALA A 98 -32.27 -17.94 -14.98
C ALA A 98 -33.68 -17.31 -14.88
N ASP A 99 -34.70 -18.10 -14.51
CA ASP A 99 -36.09 -17.61 -14.35
C ASP A 99 -36.23 -16.56 -13.24
N VAL A 100 -35.39 -16.62 -12.20
CA VAL A 100 -35.35 -15.63 -11.12
C VAL A 100 -34.64 -14.37 -11.61
N LEU A 101 -33.50 -14.54 -12.26
CA LEU A 101 -32.72 -13.43 -12.83
C LEU A 101 -33.54 -12.62 -13.86
N MET A 102 -34.30 -13.30 -14.72
CA MET A 102 -35.12 -12.66 -15.77
C MET A 102 -36.40 -11.98 -15.24
N LYS A 103 -36.74 -12.16 -13.98
CA LYS A 103 -37.87 -11.48 -13.32
C LYS A 103 -37.45 -10.28 -12.50
N LEU A 104 -36.18 -9.95 -12.48
CA LEU A 104 -35.69 -8.74 -11.78
C LEU A 104 -36.18 -7.48 -12.51
N ASP A 105 -36.83 -6.62 -11.77
CA ASP A 105 -37.20 -5.30 -12.23
C ASP A 105 -36.01 -4.33 -11.99
N LEU A 106 -35.59 -3.64 -13.04
CA LEU A 106 -34.53 -2.63 -13.00
C LEU A 106 -35.10 -1.27 -13.36
N LEU A 107 -34.79 -0.25 -12.58
CA LEU A 107 -35.07 1.14 -12.94
C LEU A 107 -33.98 1.61 -13.92
N LEU A 108 -34.38 1.99 -15.10
CA LEU A 108 -33.47 2.45 -16.15
C LEU A 108 -33.71 3.93 -16.46
N PRO A 109 -32.66 4.77 -16.44
CA PRO A 109 -32.77 6.13 -16.98
C PRO A 109 -32.84 6.08 -18.51
N GLU A 110 -32.92 7.26 -19.17
CA GLU A 110 -32.85 7.32 -20.61
C GLU A 110 -31.57 6.64 -21.16
N HIS A 111 -31.68 6.00 -22.33
CA HIS A 111 -30.56 5.23 -22.91
C HIS A 111 -29.25 6.03 -23.03
N LYS A 112 -29.35 7.32 -23.42
CA LYS A 112 -28.16 8.22 -23.48
C LYS A 112 -27.50 8.46 -22.11
N GLU A 113 -28.29 8.44 -21.06
CA GLU A 113 -27.76 8.55 -19.69
C GLU A 113 -27.11 7.25 -19.25
N GLN A 114 -27.71 6.11 -19.59
CA GLN A 114 -27.10 4.79 -19.36
C GLN A 114 -25.72 4.69 -20.02
N GLU A 115 -25.60 5.08 -21.31
CA GLU A 115 -24.31 5.10 -22.02
C GLU A 115 -23.26 5.98 -21.33
N LYS A 116 -23.66 7.17 -20.86
CA LYS A 116 -22.76 8.08 -20.15
C LYS A 116 -22.27 7.48 -18.83
N LEU A 117 -23.18 6.93 -18.04
CA LEU A 117 -22.88 6.30 -16.76
C LEU A 117 -22.02 5.06 -16.94
N GLY A 118 -22.38 4.16 -17.85
CA GLY A 118 -21.59 2.97 -18.17
C GLY A 118 -20.17 3.31 -18.62
N ASN A 119 -20.01 4.30 -19.49
CA ASN A 119 -18.70 4.77 -19.92
C ASN A 119 -17.89 5.44 -18.79
N TYR A 120 -18.53 6.21 -17.93
CA TYR A 120 -17.90 6.85 -16.79
C TYR A 120 -17.31 5.83 -15.81
N PHE A 121 -18.11 4.84 -15.39
CA PHE A 121 -17.63 3.77 -14.50
C PHE A 121 -16.55 2.91 -15.16
N SER A 122 -16.72 2.56 -16.42
CA SER A 122 -15.70 1.82 -17.18
C SER A 122 -14.37 2.59 -17.27
N HIS A 123 -14.42 3.93 -17.38
CA HIS A 123 -13.22 4.75 -17.34
C HIS A 123 -12.54 4.69 -15.98
N ILE A 124 -13.30 4.81 -14.87
CA ILE A 124 -12.74 4.63 -13.52
C ILE A 124 -12.10 3.26 -13.36
N ASP A 125 -12.76 2.20 -13.85
CA ASP A 125 -12.27 0.82 -13.80
C ASP A 125 -10.98 0.62 -14.61
N SER A 126 -10.77 1.39 -15.64
CA SER A 126 -9.51 1.40 -16.40
C SER A 126 -8.39 2.14 -15.66
N LEU A 127 -8.73 3.20 -14.91
CA LEU A 127 -7.75 4.02 -14.18
C LEU A 127 -7.22 3.32 -12.92
N ILE A 128 -8.07 2.62 -12.18
CA ILE A 128 -7.69 1.94 -10.94
C ILE A 128 -6.51 0.97 -11.15
N PRO A 129 -6.56 -0.03 -12.06
CA PRO A 129 -5.43 -0.93 -12.28
C PRO A 129 -4.20 -0.22 -12.86
N LEU A 130 -4.38 0.86 -13.63
CA LEU A 130 -3.27 1.66 -14.13
C LEU A 130 -2.50 2.34 -13.00
N HIS A 131 -3.20 3.00 -12.06
CA HIS A 131 -2.60 3.61 -10.88
C HIS A 131 -1.98 2.57 -9.95
N GLN A 132 -2.65 1.41 -9.75
CA GLN A 132 -2.10 0.30 -8.96
C GLN A 132 -0.79 -0.21 -9.58
N ARG A 133 -0.76 -0.48 -10.88
CA ARG A 133 0.46 -0.92 -11.58
C ARG A 133 1.59 0.08 -11.44
N LYS A 134 1.30 1.38 -11.58
CA LYS A 134 2.30 2.45 -11.44
C LYS A 134 2.84 2.52 -10.01
N LEU A 135 1.97 2.37 -9.01
CA LEU A 135 2.35 2.31 -7.59
C LEU A 135 3.31 1.14 -7.33
N ASP A 136 2.98 -0.06 -7.84
CA ASP A 136 3.81 -1.26 -7.68
C ASP A 136 5.17 -1.11 -8.37
N GLN A 137 5.21 -0.48 -9.55
CA GLN A 137 6.45 -0.17 -10.26
C GLN A 137 7.33 0.79 -9.47
N LEU A 138 6.77 1.86 -8.90
CA LEU A 138 7.51 2.83 -8.08
C LEU A 138 8.06 2.18 -6.80
N LYS A 139 7.28 1.32 -6.12
CA LYS A 139 7.74 0.56 -4.96
C LYS A 139 8.90 -0.38 -5.31
N LYS A 140 8.81 -1.08 -6.44
CA LYS A 140 9.91 -1.93 -6.95
C LYS A 140 11.16 -1.12 -7.27
N LEU A 141 10.99 0.04 -7.90
CA LEU A 141 12.08 0.97 -8.23
C LEU A 141 12.76 1.49 -6.96
N LYS A 142 12.00 1.95 -5.95
CA LYS A 142 12.55 2.36 -4.65
C LYS A 142 13.38 1.24 -4.03
N LYS A 143 12.83 0.02 -3.99
CA LYS A 143 13.54 -1.15 -3.46
C LYS A 143 14.84 -1.43 -4.21
N TYR A 144 14.83 -1.36 -5.53
CA TYR A 144 16.01 -1.56 -6.36
C TYR A 144 17.09 -0.52 -6.05
N PHE A 145 16.75 0.76 -5.93
CA PHE A 145 17.70 1.81 -5.61
C PHE A 145 18.23 1.71 -4.16
N LEU A 146 17.38 1.38 -3.19
CA LEU A 146 17.84 1.12 -1.82
C LEU A 146 18.90 0.00 -1.74
N GLN A 147 18.84 -0.98 -2.64
CA GLN A 147 19.82 -2.07 -2.67
C GLN A 147 21.10 -1.72 -3.43
N ASN A 148 21.07 -0.74 -4.33
CA ASN A 148 22.19 -0.47 -5.23
C ASN A 148 22.84 0.92 -5.04
N MET A 149 22.12 1.88 -4.42
CA MET A 149 22.67 3.23 -4.11
C MET A 149 23.32 3.32 -2.72
N PHE A 150 23.39 2.21 -1.99
CA PHE A 150 24.16 2.06 -0.75
C PHE A 150 25.15 0.92 -0.92
N PRO A 151 26.37 1.01 -0.30
CA PRO A 151 27.37 -0.04 -0.40
C PRO A 151 26.87 -1.38 0.14
N ALA A 152 27.14 -2.47 -0.57
CA ALA A 152 26.87 -3.80 -0.09
C ALA A 152 27.84 -4.17 1.07
N LYS A 153 27.62 -5.31 1.73
CA LYS A 153 28.48 -5.76 2.83
C LYS A 153 29.92 -5.95 2.34
N GLY A 154 30.86 -5.23 2.94
CA GLY A 154 32.28 -5.26 2.57
C GLY A 154 32.65 -4.34 1.41
N GLU A 155 31.70 -3.65 0.79
CA GLU A 155 31.97 -2.63 -0.24
C GLU A 155 31.96 -1.24 0.42
N LYS A 156 32.76 -0.32 -0.13
CA LYS A 156 32.83 1.08 0.30
C LYS A 156 32.25 2.05 -0.72
N VAL A 157 31.77 1.55 -1.84
CA VAL A 157 31.21 2.32 -2.94
C VAL A 157 29.90 1.64 -3.38
N PRO A 158 28.79 2.37 -3.58
CA PRO A 158 27.57 1.81 -4.08
C PRO A 158 27.68 1.41 -5.56
N ARG A 159 26.89 0.42 -5.99
CA ARG A 159 26.85 -0.04 -7.40
C ARG A 159 26.25 0.99 -8.34
N ILE A 160 25.26 1.73 -7.86
CA ILE A 160 24.66 2.86 -8.56
C ILE A 160 24.98 4.11 -7.74
N ARG A 161 25.59 5.09 -8.39
CA ARG A 161 26.00 6.33 -7.75
C ARG A 161 25.60 7.52 -8.58
N LEU A 162 25.22 8.60 -7.92
CA LEU A 162 24.92 9.86 -8.59
C LEU A 162 26.20 10.41 -9.24
N LYS A 163 26.06 11.04 -10.40
CA LYS A 163 27.20 11.55 -11.17
C LYS A 163 27.94 12.63 -10.37
N GLY A 164 29.28 12.57 -10.39
CA GLY A 164 30.14 13.57 -9.77
C GLY A 164 30.72 13.16 -8.40
N TYR A 165 30.35 11.99 -7.85
CA TYR A 165 30.89 11.47 -6.59
C TYR A 165 31.79 10.26 -6.86
N THR A 166 33.04 10.28 -6.32
CA THR A 166 34.05 9.25 -6.55
C THR A 166 34.66 8.68 -5.27
N ASP A 167 34.65 9.46 -4.17
CA ASP A 167 35.33 9.08 -2.92
C ASP A 167 34.69 7.86 -2.27
N GLU A 168 35.50 7.03 -1.61
CA GLU A 168 34.99 5.92 -0.78
C GLU A 168 34.17 6.46 0.40
N TRP A 169 33.11 5.74 0.74
CA TRP A 169 32.32 6.04 1.94
C TRP A 169 33.06 5.58 3.19
N LYS A 170 32.93 6.33 4.28
CA LYS A 170 33.56 6.05 5.55
C LYS A 170 32.61 5.34 6.48
N GLU A 171 33.08 4.30 7.15
CA GLU A 171 32.34 3.66 8.24
C GLU A 171 32.37 4.54 9.50
N CYS A 172 31.20 4.81 10.07
CA CYS A 172 31.04 5.61 11.29
C CYS A 172 30.09 4.88 12.25
N LYS A 173 30.42 4.89 13.56
CA LYS A 173 29.49 4.40 14.58
C LYS A 173 28.44 5.47 14.87
N LEU A 174 27.19 5.04 15.13
CA LEU A 174 26.10 6.00 15.41
C LEU A 174 26.38 6.87 16.65
N LYS A 175 27.09 6.36 17.66
CA LYS A 175 27.51 7.15 18.83
C LYS A 175 28.46 8.30 18.48
N ASP A 176 29.20 8.20 17.36
CA ASP A 176 30.10 9.24 16.88
C ASP A 176 29.34 10.31 16.08
N ILE A 177 28.16 9.95 15.56
CA ILE A 177 27.28 10.84 14.80
C ILE A 177 26.29 11.56 15.74
N TYR A 178 25.67 10.86 16.70
CA TYR A 178 24.68 11.40 17.60
C TYR A 178 25.17 11.52 19.05
N GLY A 179 24.86 12.64 19.68
CA GLY A 179 25.18 12.89 21.10
C GLY A 179 24.25 12.14 22.05
N ASN A 180 23.02 11.92 21.63
CA ASN A 180 22.02 11.24 22.44
C ASN A 180 21.36 10.12 21.63
N ILE A 181 21.65 8.86 22.02
CA ILE A 181 20.96 7.67 21.54
C ILE A 181 20.39 6.97 22.77
N GLY A 182 19.08 6.96 22.91
CA GLY A 182 18.39 6.43 24.08
C GLY A 182 16.93 6.11 23.80
N ASN A 183 16.25 5.62 24.82
CA ASN A 183 14.83 5.31 24.68
C ASN A 183 13.95 6.52 25.02
N ALA A 184 12.86 6.66 24.29
CA ALA A 184 11.71 7.46 24.68
C ALA A 184 11.12 6.94 26.01
N PHE A 185 9.95 7.38 26.39
CA PHE A 185 9.31 6.82 27.58
C PHE A 185 9.10 5.31 27.41
N VAL A 186 9.46 4.55 28.45
CA VAL A 186 9.22 3.10 28.54
C VAL A 186 8.45 2.86 29.85
N GLY A 187 7.25 2.32 29.74
CA GLY A 187 6.38 2.05 30.88
C GLY A 187 4.91 2.10 30.48
N THR A 188 4.01 2.02 31.45
CA THR A 188 2.56 2.07 31.20
C THR A 188 2.11 3.51 30.95
N ALA A 189 1.75 3.83 29.73
CA ALA A 189 1.26 5.15 29.33
C ALA A 189 -0.28 5.25 29.32
N THR A 190 -1.00 4.13 29.28
CA THR A 190 -2.47 4.05 29.20
C THR A 190 -3.23 4.96 30.17
N PRO A 191 -2.83 5.11 31.47
CA PRO A 191 -3.53 5.99 32.39
C PRO A 191 -3.54 7.48 31.99
N TYR A 192 -2.67 7.89 31.10
CA TYR A 192 -2.51 9.28 30.66
C TYR A 192 -3.15 9.54 29.28
N TYR A 193 -3.75 8.51 28.66
CA TYR A 193 -4.40 8.66 27.37
C TYR A 193 -5.70 9.46 27.49
N THR A 194 -5.93 10.31 26.50
CA THR A 194 -7.09 11.22 26.40
C THR A 194 -7.68 11.15 24.99
N SER A 195 -8.93 11.64 24.85
CA SER A 195 -9.56 11.75 23.54
C SER A 195 -8.99 12.87 22.67
N ASN A 196 -8.37 13.86 23.29
CA ASN A 196 -7.68 14.99 22.67
C ASN A 196 -6.56 15.47 23.59
N GLY A 197 -5.50 16.07 23.04
CA GLY A 197 -4.32 16.49 23.78
C GLY A 197 -3.10 16.54 22.89
N HIS A 198 -1.94 16.14 23.43
CA HIS A 198 -0.72 16.05 22.65
C HIS A 198 -0.62 14.70 21.94
N PHE A 199 -0.37 14.75 20.63
CA PHE A 199 -0.11 13.52 19.86
C PHE A 199 1.07 12.76 20.47
N TYR A 200 0.89 11.46 20.69
CA TYR A 200 1.87 10.57 21.27
C TYR A 200 2.36 9.56 20.23
N LEU A 201 3.63 9.69 19.86
CA LEU A 201 4.22 8.85 18.82
C LEU A 201 4.52 7.46 19.35
N GLU A 202 3.89 6.45 18.78
CA GLU A 202 4.08 5.04 19.14
C GLU A 202 4.68 4.22 18.00
N SER A 203 5.05 2.96 18.29
CA SER A 203 5.65 2.05 17.31
C SER A 203 4.76 1.85 16.08
N ASN A 204 3.44 1.81 16.24
CA ASN A 204 2.48 1.64 15.13
C ASN A 204 2.47 2.81 14.14
N ASN A 205 2.94 3.98 14.57
CA ASN A 205 3.03 5.16 13.71
C ASN A 205 4.31 5.17 12.86
N VAL A 206 5.30 4.29 13.13
CA VAL A 206 6.61 4.31 12.45
C VAL A 206 6.72 3.13 11.51
N LYS A 207 6.66 3.38 10.21
CA LYS A 207 6.72 2.34 9.18
C LYS A 207 7.30 2.85 7.87
N ASP A 208 8.10 2.00 7.19
CA ASP A 208 8.63 2.23 5.85
C ASP A 208 9.36 3.58 5.64
N GLY A 209 10.00 4.06 6.71
CA GLY A 209 10.77 5.32 6.70
C GLY A 209 9.92 6.57 6.95
N GLN A 210 8.66 6.43 7.29
CA GLN A 210 7.69 7.52 7.46
C GLN A 210 6.91 7.40 8.77
N ILE A 211 6.33 8.51 9.20
CA ILE A 211 5.36 8.56 10.30
C ILE A 211 3.96 8.49 9.70
N ASN A 212 3.19 7.50 10.12
CA ASN A 212 1.80 7.31 9.77
C ASN A 212 0.90 7.77 10.94
N ARG A 213 -0.09 8.58 10.65
CA ARG A 213 -1.05 9.11 11.62
C ARG A 213 -2.48 8.59 11.41
N GLU A 214 -2.66 7.45 10.76
CA GLU A 214 -3.98 6.83 10.60
C GLU A 214 -4.60 6.42 11.93
N ILE A 215 -3.75 6.04 12.90
CA ILE A 215 -4.15 5.77 14.28
C ILE A 215 -3.40 6.76 15.17
N GLU A 216 -4.12 7.65 15.82
CA GLU A 216 -3.55 8.63 16.72
C GLU A 216 -3.90 8.31 18.17
N VAL A 217 -2.90 8.41 19.02
CA VAL A 217 -3.03 8.37 20.47
C VAL A 217 -2.68 9.75 21.01
N PHE A 218 -3.43 10.24 21.99
CA PHE A 218 -3.18 11.52 22.63
C PHE A 218 -2.95 11.33 24.11
N ILE A 219 -2.07 12.17 24.69
CA ILE A 219 -1.76 12.20 26.12
C ILE A 219 -2.10 13.57 26.71
N ASN A 220 -2.34 13.58 28.04
CA ASN A 220 -2.63 14.80 28.74
C ASN A 220 -1.39 15.69 28.95
N ASP A 221 -1.61 16.97 29.31
CA ASP A 221 -0.56 18.00 29.49
C ASP A 221 0.45 17.59 30.56
N GLU A 222 0.00 17.03 31.70
CA GLU A 222 0.88 16.63 32.79
C GLU A 222 1.91 15.57 32.34
N PHE A 223 1.48 14.55 31.64
CA PHE A 223 2.34 13.48 31.16
C PHE A 223 3.23 13.94 29.99
N TYR A 224 2.72 14.84 29.16
CA TYR A 224 3.50 15.45 28.10
C TYR A 224 4.65 16.28 28.66
N GLU A 225 4.40 17.17 29.64
CA GLU A 225 5.45 17.98 30.27
C GLU A 225 6.47 17.15 31.06
N LYS A 226 6.04 16.03 31.68
CA LYS A 226 6.97 15.07 32.35
C LYS A 226 8.00 14.47 31.40
N GLN A 227 7.76 14.47 30.09
CA GLN A 227 8.65 13.93 29.08
C GLN A 227 9.46 15.01 28.34
N LYS A 228 9.50 16.24 28.82
CA LYS A 228 10.11 17.40 28.16
C LYS A 228 11.58 17.19 27.77
N ASP A 229 12.34 16.49 28.59
CA ASP A 229 13.73 16.13 28.34
C ASP A 229 13.89 15.10 27.20
N LYS A 230 12.81 14.42 26.84
CA LYS A 230 12.73 13.39 25.79
C LYS A 230 11.94 13.81 24.56
N TRP A 231 11.44 15.04 24.50
CA TRP A 231 10.76 15.51 23.30
C TRP A 231 11.66 15.35 22.07
N LEU A 232 11.03 14.89 21.02
CA LEU A 232 11.64 14.76 19.70
C LEU A 232 11.55 16.08 18.95
N HIS A 233 12.60 16.43 18.28
CA HIS A 233 12.68 17.65 17.47
C HIS A 233 12.80 17.35 16.00
N THR A 234 12.44 18.32 15.17
CA THR A 234 12.60 18.24 13.72
C THR A 234 13.99 17.74 13.34
N GLY A 235 14.03 16.68 12.54
CA GLY A 235 15.27 16.05 12.11
C GLY A 235 15.79 14.95 13.03
N ASP A 236 15.24 14.74 14.21
CA ASP A 236 15.54 13.57 15.02
C ASP A 236 15.06 12.30 14.30
N ILE A 237 15.78 11.18 14.50
CA ILE A 237 15.35 9.89 13.97
C ILE A 237 14.79 9.05 15.11
N VAL A 238 13.71 8.35 14.84
CA VAL A 238 13.15 7.32 15.74
C VAL A 238 13.24 5.95 15.11
N MET A 239 13.39 4.92 15.94
CA MET A 239 13.42 3.53 15.53
C MET A 239 12.53 2.68 16.43
N VAL A 240 11.70 1.82 15.85
CA VAL A 240 10.91 0.84 16.58
C VAL A 240 11.84 -0.17 17.24
N GLN A 241 11.77 -0.24 18.57
CA GLN A 241 12.63 -1.14 19.36
C GLN A 241 12.04 -2.53 19.58
N SER A 242 10.72 -2.71 19.40
CA SER A 242 9.99 -3.92 19.83
C SER A 242 8.84 -4.23 18.87
N GLY A 243 8.55 -5.50 18.63
CA GLY A 243 7.54 -5.96 17.67
C GLY A 243 8.06 -5.96 16.23
N HIS A 244 7.65 -5.00 15.42
CA HIS A 244 8.21 -4.81 14.06
C HIS A 244 9.51 -3.99 14.10
N VAL A 245 10.52 -4.60 14.66
CA VAL A 245 11.81 -4.02 15.01
C VAL A 245 12.53 -3.40 13.81
N GLY A 246 13.22 -2.26 14.04
CA GLY A 246 14.10 -1.64 13.05
C GLY A 246 13.41 -0.74 12.03
N HIS A 247 12.08 -0.58 12.09
CA HIS A 247 11.42 0.48 11.33
C HIS A 247 11.82 1.84 11.88
N THR A 248 12.11 2.79 11.00
CA THR A 248 12.60 4.13 11.35
C THR A 248 11.77 5.22 10.69
N ALA A 249 11.83 6.43 11.25
CA ALA A 249 11.31 7.63 10.62
C ALA A 249 12.09 8.86 11.10
N VAL A 250 12.08 9.93 10.31
CA VAL A 250 12.59 11.25 10.68
C VAL A 250 11.43 12.09 11.17
N ILE A 251 11.61 12.80 12.28
CA ILE A 251 10.60 13.73 12.81
C ILE A 251 10.49 14.94 11.88
N PRO A 252 9.34 15.17 11.26
CA PRO A 252 9.11 16.33 10.41
C PRO A 252 8.80 17.58 11.22
N SER A 253 8.80 18.74 10.59
CA SER A 253 8.60 20.04 11.27
C SER A 253 7.26 20.19 11.98
N GLU A 254 6.21 19.59 11.45
CA GLU A 254 4.87 19.60 12.03
C GLU A 254 4.72 18.75 13.30
N LEU A 255 5.73 17.90 13.60
CA LEU A 255 5.81 17.09 14.80
C LEU A 255 6.96 17.52 15.73
N ASP A 256 7.45 18.77 15.60
CA ASP A 256 8.43 19.30 16.54
C ASP A 256 7.88 19.28 17.98
N LYS A 257 8.72 18.90 18.92
CA LYS A 257 8.38 18.69 20.33
C LYS A 257 7.39 17.54 20.60
N THR A 258 7.33 16.53 19.73
CA THR A 258 6.48 15.35 19.97
C THR A 258 7.07 14.45 21.07
N ALA A 259 6.22 14.01 22.01
CA ALA A 259 6.55 12.93 22.95
C ALA A 259 6.36 11.55 22.30
N ALA A 260 7.13 10.54 22.75
CA ALA A 260 7.11 9.24 22.14
C ALA A 260 7.14 8.08 23.15
N HIS A 261 6.60 6.93 22.76
CA HIS A 261 6.55 5.70 23.57
C HIS A 261 7.35 4.56 22.96
N ALA A 262 8.21 3.97 23.74
CA ALA A 262 8.93 2.74 23.44
C ALA A 262 9.67 2.74 22.08
N LEU A 263 10.24 3.88 21.71
CA LEU A 263 11.07 4.06 20.53
C LEU A 263 12.52 4.36 20.95
N ILE A 264 13.48 3.93 20.15
CA ILE A 264 14.86 4.42 20.23
C ILE A 264 14.90 5.77 19.50
N MET A 265 15.53 6.75 20.12
CA MET A 265 15.69 8.11 19.59
C MET A 265 17.16 8.37 19.26
N PHE A 266 17.43 8.98 18.10
CA PHE A 266 18.74 9.48 17.69
C PHE A 266 18.64 11.00 17.59
N ARG A 267 19.24 11.69 18.54
CA ARG A 267 19.12 13.13 18.76
C ARG A 267 20.48 13.80 18.88
N GLN A 268 20.50 15.12 18.73
CA GLN A 268 21.70 15.95 18.95
C GLN A 268 22.89 15.50 18.10
N PRO A 269 22.86 15.68 16.78
CA PRO A 269 23.97 15.30 15.92
C PRO A 269 25.24 16.07 16.27
N LYS A 270 26.35 15.35 16.45
CA LYS A 270 27.70 15.89 16.73
C LYS A 270 28.41 16.36 15.48
N ILE A 271 27.99 15.81 14.33
CA ILE A 271 28.55 16.12 13.02
C ILE A 271 27.42 16.52 12.06
N LYS A 272 27.78 17.15 10.96
CA LYS A 272 26.81 17.47 9.91
C LYS A 272 26.39 16.19 9.20
N VAL A 273 25.09 15.83 9.35
CA VAL A 273 24.49 14.63 8.78
C VAL A 273 23.09 14.93 8.26
N ASP A 274 22.69 14.31 7.17
CA ASP A 274 21.31 14.35 6.69
C ASP A 274 20.53 13.19 7.33
N PRO A 275 19.51 13.47 8.16
CA PRO A 275 18.78 12.41 8.87
C PRO A 275 17.99 11.50 7.92
N TYR A 276 17.50 12.02 6.80
CA TYR A 276 16.80 11.22 5.81
C TYR A 276 17.72 10.24 5.10
N PHE A 277 18.99 10.62 4.86
CA PHE A 277 19.99 9.71 4.31
C PHE A 277 20.14 8.47 5.20
N LEU A 278 20.32 8.65 6.51
CA LEU A 278 20.42 7.55 7.46
C LEU A 278 19.12 6.75 7.53
N ASN A 279 17.97 7.43 7.52
CA ASN A 279 16.66 6.78 7.50
C ASN A 279 16.50 5.88 6.25
N TYR A 280 16.98 6.28 5.07
CA TYR A 280 16.99 5.42 3.89
C TYR A 280 18.01 4.29 3.99
N GLN A 281 19.19 4.55 4.55
CA GLN A 281 20.20 3.51 4.77
C GLN A 281 19.65 2.40 5.69
N PHE A 282 18.91 2.75 6.73
CA PHE A 282 18.26 1.78 7.63
C PHE A 282 17.19 0.92 6.93
N GLN A 283 16.61 1.37 5.83
CA GLN A 283 15.65 0.61 5.04
C GLN A 283 16.30 -0.41 4.08
N THR A 284 17.63 -0.39 3.90
CA THR A 284 18.35 -1.33 3.03
C THR A 284 18.30 -2.77 3.57
N ASP A 285 18.39 -3.75 2.69
CA ASP A 285 18.46 -5.17 3.09
C ASP A 285 19.70 -5.46 3.95
N LYS A 286 20.83 -4.74 3.72
CA LYS A 286 22.04 -4.80 4.55
C LYS A 286 21.71 -4.42 6.00
N SER A 287 21.05 -3.28 6.21
CA SER A 287 20.69 -2.81 7.55
C SER A 287 19.65 -3.73 8.21
N LYS A 288 18.61 -4.16 7.50
CA LYS A 288 17.59 -5.09 8.02
C LYS A 288 18.20 -6.40 8.51
N LYS A 289 19.09 -7.00 7.71
CA LYS A 289 19.82 -8.23 8.13
C LYS A 289 20.69 -7.98 9.36
N SER A 290 21.35 -6.83 9.42
CA SER A 290 22.18 -6.42 10.55
C SER A 290 21.34 -6.20 11.81
N PHE A 291 20.18 -5.56 11.70
CA PHE A 291 19.25 -5.37 12.83
C PHE A 291 18.80 -6.72 13.39
N ASN A 292 18.40 -7.67 12.54
CA ASN A 292 18.04 -9.02 12.96
C ASN A 292 19.17 -9.71 13.73
N SER A 293 20.44 -9.45 13.40
CA SER A 293 21.58 -10.06 14.08
C SER A 293 21.89 -9.47 15.47
N ILE A 294 21.42 -8.25 15.76
CA ILE A 294 21.60 -7.57 17.05
C ILE A 294 20.33 -7.55 17.90
N THR A 295 19.24 -8.13 17.37
CA THR A 295 17.98 -8.30 18.07
C THR A 295 18.12 -9.35 19.17
N VAL A 296 17.53 -9.09 20.33
CA VAL A 296 17.51 -9.98 21.50
C VAL A 296 16.05 -10.32 21.86
N GLY A 297 15.85 -11.49 22.48
CA GLY A 297 14.54 -11.97 22.93
C GLY A 297 13.99 -13.09 22.03
N ASN A 298 13.38 -14.12 22.67
CA ASN A 298 12.85 -15.29 21.97
C ASN A 298 11.35 -15.17 21.62
N THR A 299 10.57 -14.49 22.44
CA THR A 299 9.11 -14.34 22.25
C THR A 299 8.76 -12.99 21.65
N ILE A 300 9.42 -11.93 22.11
CA ILE A 300 9.29 -10.59 21.58
C ILE A 300 10.70 -10.08 21.26
N GLU A 301 10.94 -9.81 20.02
CA GLU A 301 12.23 -9.29 19.56
C GLU A 301 12.41 -7.82 19.96
N HIS A 302 13.63 -7.49 20.42
CA HIS A 302 13.99 -6.12 20.82
C HIS A 302 15.36 -5.72 20.27
N ILE A 303 15.48 -4.49 19.78
CA ILE A 303 16.78 -3.83 19.60
C ILE A 303 17.04 -2.93 20.81
N LEU A 304 18.26 -3.00 21.34
CA LEU A 304 18.67 -2.13 22.45
C LEU A 304 19.31 -0.84 21.93
N ALA A 305 19.03 0.28 22.58
CA ALA A 305 19.69 1.54 22.29
C ALA A 305 21.23 1.45 22.44
N SER A 306 21.73 0.61 23.34
CA SER A 306 23.16 0.33 23.52
C SER A 306 23.75 -0.35 22.28
N SER A 307 23.05 -1.31 21.67
CA SER A 307 23.49 -1.95 20.42
C SER A 307 23.52 -0.94 19.27
N MET A 308 22.55 -0.03 19.21
CA MET A 308 22.51 1.00 18.18
C MET A 308 23.63 2.04 18.33
N LYS A 309 24.16 2.29 19.53
CA LYS A 309 25.35 3.14 19.71
C LYS A 309 26.57 2.61 18.97
N GLU A 310 26.77 1.31 18.96
CA GLU A 310 27.89 0.64 18.29
C GLU A 310 27.61 0.27 16.84
N TYR A 311 26.38 0.50 16.36
CA TYR A 311 26.00 0.19 14.99
C TYR A 311 26.78 1.06 14.00
N ILE A 312 27.30 0.42 12.94
CA ILE A 312 28.13 1.08 11.92
C ILE A 312 27.27 1.42 10.71
N VAL A 313 27.38 2.65 10.24
CA VAL A 313 26.76 3.17 9.03
C VAL A 313 27.81 3.62 8.03
N ASP A 314 27.48 3.55 6.74
CA ASP A 314 28.33 4.01 5.65
C ASP A 314 28.02 5.49 5.37
N MET A 315 29.02 6.36 5.43
CA MET A 315 28.86 7.82 5.36
C MET A 315 29.64 8.41 4.18
N PRO A 316 28.95 8.90 3.13
CA PRO A 316 29.57 9.74 2.10
C PRO A 316 29.73 11.18 2.58
N SER A 317 30.21 12.05 1.69
CA SER A 317 30.17 13.49 1.92
C SER A 317 28.76 13.98 2.21
N TYR A 318 28.61 15.04 3.02
CA TYR A 318 27.29 15.58 3.36
C TYR A 318 26.47 16.00 2.12
N ILE A 319 27.13 16.54 1.09
CA ILE A 319 26.46 16.93 -0.17
C ILE A 319 25.90 15.70 -0.89
N GLU A 320 26.63 14.58 -0.88
CA GLU A 320 26.14 13.33 -1.46
C GLU A 320 24.97 12.75 -0.64
N GLN A 321 25.03 12.82 0.70
CA GLN A 321 23.90 12.43 1.56
C GLN A 321 22.64 13.20 1.19
N GLN A 322 22.73 14.53 1.04
CA GLN A 322 21.59 15.36 0.65
C GLN A 322 21.05 15.00 -0.74
N SER A 323 21.93 14.72 -1.68
CA SER A 323 21.54 14.35 -3.05
C SER A 323 20.80 13.00 -3.07
N ILE A 324 21.28 12.01 -2.31
CA ILE A 324 20.63 10.72 -2.16
C ILE A 324 19.28 10.87 -1.46
N SER A 325 19.22 11.63 -0.36
CA SER A 325 17.98 11.90 0.37
C SER A 325 16.94 12.58 -0.51
N HIS A 326 17.33 13.58 -1.28
CA HIS A 326 16.44 14.26 -2.21
C HIS A 326 15.86 13.29 -3.25
N TYR A 327 16.71 12.46 -3.86
CA TYR A 327 16.28 11.47 -4.83
C TYR A 327 15.24 10.50 -4.27
N PHE A 328 15.43 9.96 -3.08
CA PHE A 328 14.46 9.06 -2.45
C PHE A 328 13.19 9.78 -1.99
N LYS A 329 13.28 11.02 -1.52
CA LYS A 329 12.12 11.84 -1.17
C LYS A 329 11.20 12.06 -2.39
N GLU A 330 11.76 12.31 -3.56
CA GLU A 330 10.99 12.43 -4.80
C GLU A 330 10.25 11.11 -5.13
N ILE A 331 10.92 9.97 -4.99
CA ILE A 331 10.26 8.66 -5.19
C ILE A 331 9.13 8.46 -4.17
N ASP A 332 9.35 8.79 -2.90
CA ASP A 332 8.33 8.66 -1.85
C ASP A 332 7.13 9.60 -2.10
N CYS A 333 7.39 10.83 -2.58
CA CYS A 333 6.34 11.76 -2.99
C CYS A 333 5.48 11.16 -4.12
N LEU A 334 6.10 10.55 -5.13
CA LEU A 334 5.39 9.88 -6.22
C LEU A 334 4.58 8.66 -5.74
N ILE A 335 5.13 7.87 -4.83
CA ILE A 335 4.44 6.72 -4.21
C ILE A 335 3.20 7.20 -3.46
N ASN A 336 3.34 8.19 -2.58
CA ASN A 336 2.25 8.75 -1.78
C ASN A 336 1.17 9.37 -2.68
N PHE A 337 1.56 10.08 -3.75
CA PHE A 337 0.63 10.61 -4.73
C PHE A 337 -0.20 9.51 -5.40
N GLN A 338 0.45 8.41 -5.85
CA GLN A 338 -0.26 7.30 -6.49
C GLN A 338 -1.19 6.56 -5.51
N GLN A 339 -0.77 6.37 -4.25
CA GLN A 339 -1.60 5.76 -3.21
C GLN A 339 -2.86 6.58 -2.95
N ARG A 340 -2.71 7.91 -2.79
CA ARG A 340 -3.83 8.83 -2.59
C ARG A 340 -4.80 8.79 -3.78
N LYS A 341 -4.28 8.88 -5.01
CA LYS A 341 -5.11 8.84 -6.23
C LYS A 341 -5.88 7.53 -6.36
N LEU A 342 -5.24 6.41 -6.04
CA LEU A 342 -5.90 5.10 -6.04
C LEU A 342 -7.04 5.06 -5.02
N GLY A 343 -6.80 5.51 -3.79
CA GLY A 343 -7.82 5.59 -2.73
C GLY A 343 -8.99 6.52 -3.10
N GLU A 344 -8.69 7.70 -3.67
CA GLU A 344 -9.71 8.65 -4.15
C GLU A 344 -10.60 8.01 -5.22
N LEU A 345 -10.00 7.34 -6.24
CA LEU A 345 -10.75 6.68 -7.30
C LEU A 345 -11.63 5.54 -6.79
N GLN A 346 -11.11 4.71 -5.89
CA GLN A 346 -11.85 3.60 -5.28
C GLN A 346 -13.03 4.13 -4.43
N SER A 347 -12.79 5.16 -3.61
CA SER A 347 -13.82 5.80 -2.79
C SER A 347 -14.89 6.47 -3.64
N LEU A 348 -14.48 7.19 -4.70
CA LEU A 348 -15.39 7.83 -5.64
C LEU A 348 -16.27 6.80 -6.35
N LYS A 349 -15.68 5.70 -6.88
CA LYS A 349 -16.41 4.61 -7.50
C LYS A 349 -17.46 4.04 -6.55
N LYS A 350 -17.04 3.71 -5.33
CA LYS A 350 -17.93 3.15 -4.30
C LYS A 350 -19.09 4.09 -3.99
N TYR A 351 -18.81 5.37 -3.74
CA TYR A 351 -19.81 6.38 -3.43
C TYR A 351 -20.82 6.54 -4.56
N MET A 352 -20.35 6.63 -5.80
CA MET A 352 -21.24 6.81 -6.96
C MET A 352 -22.09 5.56 -7.23
N LEU A 353 -21.51 4.34 -7.12
CA LEU A 353 -22.28 3.10 -7.25
C LEU A 353 -23.42 3.02 -6.23
N GLN A 354 -23.17 3.43 -4.99
CA GLN A 354 -24.18 3.42 -3.92
C GLN A 354 -25.27 4.48 -4.08
N ASN A 355 -25.04 5.56 -4.83
CA ASN A 355 -25.97 6.69 -4.92
C ASN A 355 -26.59 6.91 -6.31
N MET A 356 -26.09 6.26 -7.35
CA MET A 356 -26.57 6.44 -8.73
C MET A 356 -27.42 5.26 -9.24
N PHE A 357 -27.38 4.15 -8.54
CA PHE A 357 -28.22 2.98 -8.80
C PHE A 357 -29.17 2.81 -7.61
N ILE A 358 -30.43 3.23 -7.80
CA ILE A 358 -31.47 3.22 -6.75
C ILE A 358 -32.43 2.09 -7.01
#